data_25e7c6c638cbaf23e3df100ea856a198
#
_entry.id   25e7c6c638cbaf23e3df100ea856a198
#
_cell.length_a   1.000
_cell.length_b   1.000
_cell.length_c   1.000
_cell.angle_alpha   90.00
_cell.angle_beta   90.00
_cell.angle_gamma   90.00
#
_symmetry.space_group_name_H-M   'P 1'
#
loop_
_entity.id
_entity.type
_entity.pdbx_description
1 polymer ?
#
loop_
_entity_poly.entity_id
_entity_poly.type
_entity_poly.pdbx_seq_one_letter_code
_entity_poly.pdbx_strand_id
1 'polypeptide(L)'
;MKSSRRITHLGMGQATVEQIASNRRMVLPDGSISFGRGSRSGTDPRSVAAPTGRIDPQLKTLSFWQDDRAILALHVYATHPMSFYGRGEVSSDFVGLARARRQRDDFSIHQIYASGCSGDVTAGKYNTGTNEDRKALVQRLYDGMVTAWENTERVPLDSTNFRNTSLKLEMHPSERVDRNRLMNVLQDQDAKTESRILAAMGLATHERLEQNRPIDLPCLDLGPAKIVLFPGESFVGYQLLAQEMAPHQFVLSIGYGECWPGYIPTAREFADGFDDSWLWAAPGSETRIREALKKILEAKTP
;
A
#
# COMPACT_ATOMS: atom_id res chain seq x y z
N MET A 1 11.22 23.18 22.17
CA MET A 1 11.55 22.22 21.07
C MET A 1 12.96 21.73 21.33
N LYS A 2 13.18 20.41 21.42
CA LYS A 2 14.54 19.86 21.37
C LYS A 2 15.14 20.28 20.02
N SER A 3 16.42 20.65 19.97
CA SER A 3 17.10 21.10 18.76
C SER A 3 16.86 20.13 17.60
N SER A 4 16.34 20.62 16.46
CA SER A 4 16.25 19.84 15.23
C SER A 4 17.66 19.42 14.79
N ARG A 5 17.82 18.18 14.35
CA ARG A 5 19.09 17.67 13.82
C ARG A 5 19.03 17.69 12.29
N ARG A 6 20.10 18.16 11.67
CA ARG A 6 20.22 18.12 10.22
C ARG A 6 20.48 16.68 9.78
N ILE A 7 19.71 16.16 8.83
CA ILE A 7 20.00 14.93 8.12
C ILE A 7 21.02 15.23 7.02
N THR A 8 22.10 14.44 6.96
CA THR A 8 23.21 14.65 6.03
C THR A 8 23.30 13.57 4.96
N HIS A 9 22.78 12.36 5.24
CA HIS A 9 22.83 11.23 4.30
C HIS A 9 21.51 10.47 4.30
N LEU A 10 21.27 9.79 3.17
CA LEU A 10 20.25 8.76 3.01
C LEU A 10 20.93 7.40 2.92
N GLY A 11 20.29 6.38 3.43
CA GLY A 11 20.64 4.99 3.17
C GLY A 11 19.48 4.28 2.46
N MET A 12 19.78 3.55 1.40
CA MET A 12 18.83 2.83 0.57
C MET A 12 19.19 1.35 0.56
N GLY A 13 18.30 0.51 1.04
CA GLY A 13 18.51 -0.94 1.03
C GLY A 13 17.21 -1.68 0.71
N GLN A 14 17.35 -2.87 0.15
CA GLN A 14 16.20 -3.70 -0.16
C GLN A 14 16.51 -5.18 0.01
N ALA A 15 15.46 -5.96 0.22
CA ALA A 15 15.53 -7.41 0.34
C ALA A 15 14.29 -8.07 -0.25
N THR A 16 14.46 -9.23 -0.87
CA THR A 16 13.34 -10.07 -1.28
C THR A 16 12.72 -10.72 -0.05
N VAL A 17 11.41 -10.59 0.10
CA VAL A 17 10.63 -11.27 1.15
C VAL A 17 9.72 -12.29 0.51
N GLU A 18 9.91 -13.54 0.88
CA GLU A 18 9.14 -14.67 0.36
C GLU A 18 8.04 -15.09 1.32
N GLN A 19 7.00 -15.74 0.78
CA GLN A 19 5.94 -16.38 1.54
C GLN A 19 5.20 -15.45 2.53
N ILE A 20 5.04 -14.16 2.14
CA ILE A 20 4.11 -13.22 2.78
C ILE A 20 3.08 -12.78 1.76
N ALA A 21 3.49 -11.96 0.79
CA ALA A 21 2.60 -11.37 -0.19
C ALA A 21 2.07 -12.40 -1.19
N SER A 22 0.79 -12.30 -1.52
CA SER A 22 0.14 -13.02 -2.60
C SER A 22 -0.99 -12.19 -3.17
N ASN A 23 -1.15 -12.18 -4.50
CA ASN A 23 -2.20 -11.41 -5.16
C ASN A 23 -3.57 -12.06 -4.94
N ARG A 24 -4.60 -11.24 -4.74
CA ARG A 24 -6.00 -11.71 -4.63
C ARG A 24 -6.51 -12.29 -5.93
N ARG A 25 -6.00 -11.80 -7.08
CA ARG A 25 -6.30 -12.32 -8.40
C ARG A 25 -5.60 -13.66 -8.61
N MET A 26 -6.37 -14.70 -8.81
CA MET A 26 -5.92 -16.06 -9.10
C MET A 26 -6.36 -16.46 -10.50
N VAL A 27 -5.50 -17.16 -11.22
CA VAL A 27 -5.87 -17.91 -12.42
C VAL A 27 -6.13 -19.34 -11.96
N LEU A 28 -7.35 -19.80 -12.13
CA LEU A 28 -7.76 -21.16 -11.75
C LEU A 28 -7.38 -22.18 -12.85
N PRO A 29 -7.38 -23.48 -12.54
CA PRO A 29 -6.97 -24.52 -13.50
C PRO A 29 -7.80 -24.54 -14.80
N ASP A 30 -9.05 -24.09 -14.77
CA ASP A 30 -9.93 -23.95 -15.93
C ASP A 30 -9.71 -22.66 -16.73
N GLY A 31 -8.72 -21.84 -16.34
CA GLY A 31 -8.39 -20.55 -16.94
C GLY A 31 -9.26 -19.39 -16.46
N SER A 32 -10.27 -19.62 -15.63
CA SER A 32 -11.10 -18.56 -15.07
C SER A 32 -10.33 -17.71 -14.07
N ILE A 33 -10.78 -16.46 -13.89
CA ILE A 33 -10.20 -15.51 -12.93
C ILE A 33 -11.06 -15.47 -11.67
N SER A 34 -10.39 -15.52 -10.53
CA SER A 34 -11.01 -15.35 -9.22
C SER A 34 -10.25 -14.33 -8.40
N PHE A 35 -10.97 -13.44 -7.71
CA PHE A 35 -10.40 -12.49 -6.73
C PHE A 35 -10.64 -12.95 -5.29
N GLY A 36 -10.90 -14.24 -5.08
CA GLY A 36 -11.34 -14.81 -3.81
C GLY A 36 -10.24 -15.03 -2.76
N ARG A 37 -8.95 -14.72 -3.05
CA ARG A 37 -7.89 -14.89 -2.05
C ARG A 37 -7.99 -13.77 -0.99
N GLY A 38 -8.59 -14.07 0.14
CA GLY A 38 -8.68 -13.19 1.31
C GLY A 38 -7.50 -13.33 2.27
N SER A 39 -7.58 -12.68 3.43
CA SER A 39 -6.47 -12.62 4.41
C SER A 39 -6.12 -13.97 5.05
N ARG A 40 -7.01 -14.97 5.02
CA ARG A 40 -6.85 -16.29 5.66
C ARG A 40 -7.18 -17.44 4.69
N SER A 41 -6.76 -17.31 3.45
CA SER A 41 -7.05 -18.31 2.40
C SER A 41 -6.05 -19.47 2.35
N GLY A 42 -5.15 -19.60 3.33
CA GLY A 42 -4.21 -20.71 3.44
C GLY A 42 -4.87 -22.08 3.68
N THR A 43 -6.16 -22.11 4.04
CA THR A 43 -6.97 -23.34 4.16
C THR A 43 -7.73 -23.68 2.88
N ASP A 44 -7.85 -22.75 1.91
CA ASP A 44 -8.49 -23.04 0.62
C ASP A 44 -7.48 -23.68 -0.34
N PRO A 45 -7.69 -24.95 -0.73
CA PRO A 45 -6.79 -25.65 -1.65
C PRO A 45 -6.57 -24.92 -2.98
N ARG A 46 -7.59 -24.23 -3.51
CA ARG A 46 -7.48 -23.45 -4.76
C ARG A 46 -6.54 -22.25 -4.56
N SER A 47 -6.65 -21.55 -3.42
CA SER A 47 -5.79 -20.43 -3.08
C SER A 47 -4.34 -20.86 -2.88
N VAL A 48 -4.11 -22.01 -2.24
CA VAL A 48 -2.77 -22.57 -2.02
C VAL A 48 -2.15 -23.07 -3.32
N ALA A 49 -2.91 -23.74 -4.18
CA ALA A 49 -2.43 -24.26 -5.47
C ALA A 49 -2.14 -23.14 -6.49
N ALA A 50 -2.97 -22.08 -6.51
CA ALA A 50 -2.78 -20.98 -7.45
C ALA A 50 -1.44 -20.27 -7.24
N PRO A 51 -0.79 -19.79 -8.32
CA PRO A 51 0.44 -18.98 -8.23
C PRO A 51 0.29 -17.80 -7.27
N THR A 52 1.42 -17.29 -6.77
CA THR A 52 1.46 -16.08 -5.92
C THR A 52 0.83 -14.87 -6.62
N GLY A 53 0.91 -14.81 -7.95
CA GLY A 53 0.39 -13.72 -8.75
C GLY A 53 1.33 -12.51 -8.80
N ARG A 54 0.81 -11.37 -9.26
CA ARG A 54 1.56 -10.12 -9.39
C ARG A 54 1.73 -9.49 -8.00
N ILE A 55 2.96 -9.42 -7.53
CA ILE A 55 3.34 -8.76 -6.27
C ILE A 55 4.61 -7.94 -6.49
N ASP A 56 4.93 -7.06 -5.56
CA ASP A 56 6.30 -6.57 -5.38
C ASP A 56 6.94 -7.36 -4.23
N PRO A 57 7.92 -8.23 -4.50
CA PRO A 57 8.55 -9.04 -3.47
C PRO A 57 9.57 -8.25 -2.64
N GLN A 58 9.90 -7.01 -3.05
CA GLN A 58 10.94 -6.22 -2.40
C GLN A 58 10.40 -5.47 -1.18
N LEU A 59 10.96 -5.77 -0.01
CA LEU A 59 10.91 -4.87 1.12
C LEU A 59 12.00 -3.81 0.92
N LYS A 60 11.61 -2.54 0.93
CA LYS A 60 12.53 -1.42 0.78
C LYS A 60 12.71 -0.70 2.11
N THR A 61 13.95 -0.36 2.43
CA THR A 61 14.31 0.43 3.61
C THR A 61 14.98 1.72 3.17
N LEU A 62 14.38 2.86 3.53
CA LEU A 62 15.01 4.17 3.43
C LEU A 62 15.40 4.63 4.82
N SER A 63 16.66 4.94 5.01
CA SER A 63 17.19 5.39 6.31
C SER A 63 17.77 6.80 6.23
N PHE A 64 17.67 7.52 7.35
CA PHE A 64 18.08 8.91 7.48
C PHE A 64 19.20 9.02 8.50
N TRP A 65 20.29 9.69 8.13
CA TRP A 65 21.51 9.71 8.87
C TRP A 65 22.01 11.14 9.16
N GLN A 66 22.54 11.33 10.34
CA GLN A 66 23.37 12.48 10.69
C GLN A 66 24.80 12.00 10.72
N ASP A 67 25.57 12.33 9.70
CA ASP A 67 26.91 11.82 9.46
C ASP A 67 26.93 10.28 9.51
N ASP A 68 27.64 9.65 10.44
CA ASP A 68 27.69 8.18 10.59
C ASP A 68 26.62 7.62 11.52
N ARG A 69 25.77 8.46 12.09
CA ARG A 69 24.72 8.04 13.01
C ARG A 69 23.40 7.90 12.30
N ALA A 70 22.86 6.69 12.26
CA ALA A 70 21.48 6.44 11.83
C ALA A 70 20.47 7.01 12.84
N ILE A 71 19.44 7.68 12.35
CA ILE A 71 18.38 8.30 13.16
C ILE A 71 17.06 7.57 13.01
N LEU A 72 16.72 7.20 11.77
CA LEU A 72 15.43 6.60 11.42
C LEU A 72 15.58 5.64 10.26
N ALA A 73 14.80 4.55 10.29
CA ALA A 73 14.61 3.62 9.17
C ALA A 73 13.12 3.49 8.87
N LEU A 74 12.75 3.76 7.63
CA LEU A 74 11.40 3.57 7.07
C LEU A 74 11.41 2.32 6.21
N HIS A 75 10.67 1.30 6.63
CA HIS A 75 10.47 0.05 5.90
C HIS A 75 9.14 0.08 5.16
N VAL A 76 9.16 -0.26 3.89
CA VAL A 76 7.96 -0.32 3.04
C VAL A 76 7.86 -1.69 2.39
N TYR A 77 6.71 -2.35 2.52
CA TYR A 77 6.41 -3.62 1.87
C TYR A 77 4.94 -3.68 1.44
N ALA A 78 4.68 -4.17 0.23
CA ALA A 78 3.33 -4.19 -0.35
C ALA A 78 2.56 -5.44 0.07
N THR A 79 1.77 -5.34 1.15
CA THR A 79 0.80 -6.36 1.55
C THR A 79 -0.24 -5.76 2.51
N HIS A 80 -1.47 -6.26 2.46
CA HIS A 80 -2.44 -5.99 3.53
C HIS A 80 -1.87 -6.51 4.86
N PRO A 81 -1.78 -5.66 5.89
CA PRO A 81 -1.11 -6.00 7.16
C PRO A 81 -2.02 -6.78 8.12
N MET A 82 -2.70 -7.81 7.63
CA MET A 82 -3.73 -8.53 8.39
C MET A 82 -3.50 -10.04 8.36
N SER A 83 -3.16 -10.64 9.52
CA SER A 83 -3.17 -12.09 9.73
C SER A 83 -4.43 -12.57 10.47
N PHE A 84 -5.00 -11.73 11.34
CA PHE A 84 -6.17 -12.01 12.18
C PHE A 84 -7.37 -11.15 11.81
N TYR A 85 -7.78 -11.20 10.57
CA TYR A 85 -8.92 -10.42 10.08
C TYR A 85 -10.22 -10.79 10.80
N GLY A 86 -10.98 -9.77 11.23
CA GLY A 86 -12.34 -9.93 11.74
C GLY A 86 -12.47 -10.55 13.13
N ARG A 87 -11.45 -10.51 13.98
CA ARG A 87 -11.51 -11.02 15.37
C ARG A 87 -12.00 -10.00 16.39
N GLY A 88 -12.21 -8.75 16.00
CA GLY A 88 -12.73 -7.68 16.88
C GLY A 88 -11.68 -7.07 17.84
N GLU A 89 -10.44 -7.57 17.86
CA GLU A 89 -9.36 -7.05 18.69
C GLU A 89 -8.50 -6.06 17.93
N VAL A 90 -8.07 -4.98 18.59
CA VAL A 90 -7.11 -4.02 18.02
C VAL A 90 -5.70 -4.57 18.13
N SER A 91 -4.99 -4.62 17.02
CA SER A 91 -3.63 -5.13 16.96
C SER A 91 -2.84 -4.43 15.85
N SER A 92 -1.54 -4.22 16.05
CA SER A 92 -0.61 -3.82 14.99
C SER A 92 -0.23 -4.96 14.05
N ASP A 93 -0.78 -6.13 14.29
CA ASP A 93 -0.61 -7.38 13.55
C ASP A 93 0.87 -7.75 13.28
N PHE A 94 1.14 -8.65 12.34
CA PHE A 94 2.49 -9.16 12.08
C PHE A 94 3.48 -8.05 11.68
N VAL A 95 3.02 -7.03 10.97
CA VAL A 95 3.88 -5.91 10.53
C VAL A 95 4.37 -5.08 11.70
N GLY A 96 3.48 -4.74 12.64
CA GLY A 96 3.85 -3.99 13.84
C GLY A 96 4.71 -4.80 14.80
N LEU A 97 4.49 -6.12 14.89
CA LEU A 97 5.31 -7.01 15.69
C LEU A 97 6.73 -7.14 15.12
N ALA A 98 6.89 -7.27 13.80
CA ALA A 98 8.19 -7.29 13.14
C ALA A 98 8.93 -5.96 13.34
N ARG A 99 8.25 -4.82 13.11
CA ARG A 99 8.79 -3.48 13.35
C ARG A 99 9.21 -3.29 14.83
N ALA A 100 8.38 -3.74 15.78
CA ALA A 100 8.68 -3.63 17.20
C ALA A 100 9.90 -4.50 17.60
N ARG A 101 10.09 -5.65 16.94
CA ARG A 101 11.29 -6.48 17.10
C ARG A 101 12.52 -5.75 16.60
N ARG A 102 12.48 -5.16 15.39
CA ARG A 102 13.59 -4.34 14.87
C ARG A 102 13.93 -3.17 15.79
N GLN A 103 12.93 -2.52 16.40
CA GLN A 103 13.16 -1.44 17.38
C GLN A 103 13.90 -1.93 18.62
N ARG A 104 13.67 -3.19 19.05
CA ARG A 104 14.38 -3.75 20.21
C ARG A 104 15.83 -4.12 19.92
N ASP A 105 16.18 -4.44 18.65
CA ASP A 105 17.56 -4.75 18.29
C ASP A 105 18.46 -3.53 18.40
N ASP A 106 17.91 -2.34 18.07
CA ASP A 106 18.60 -1.07 18.22
C ASP A 106 17.62 0.04 18.59
N PHE A 107 17.63 0.46 19.85
CA PHE A 107 16.80 1.55 20.36
C PHE A 107 17.25 2.93 19.89
N SER A 108 18.46 3.06 19.35
CA SER A 108 19.01 4.34 18.89
C SER A 108 18.43 4.75 17.53
N ILE A 109 17.94 3.81 16.73
CA ILE A 109 17.37 4.01 15.40
C ILE A 109 15.85 3.89 15.47
N HIS A 110 15.13 4.96 15.15
CA HIS A 110 13.67 4.92 15.14
C HIS A 110 13.15 4.09 13.95
N GLN A 111 12.38 3.03 14.23
CA GLN A 111 11.86 2.12 13.21
C GLN A 111 10.43 2.46 12.85
N ILE A 112 10.16 2.69 11.56
CA ILE A 112 8.83 2.93 11.01
C ILE A 112 8.52 1.87 9.95
N TYR A 113 7.28 1.40 9.92
CA TYR A 113 6.76 0.57 8.84
C TYR A 113 5.57 1.26 8.16
N ALA A 114 5.53 1.20 6.85
CA ALA A 114 4.38 1.59 6.05
C ALA A 114 4.07 0.49 5.02
N SER A 115 2.78 0.26 4.77
CA SER A 115 2.36 -0.64 3.69
C SER A 115 2.49 0.06 2.35
N GLY A 116 3.02 -0.66 1.36
CA GLY A 116 2.99 -0.24 -0.04
C GLY A 116 1.59 -0.30 -0.64
N CYS A 117 1.46 -0.09 -1.94
CA CYS A 117 0.20 -0.30 -2.66
C CYS A 117 -0.17 -1.78 -2.58
N SER A 118 -1.24 -2.10 -1.89
CA SER A 118 -1.60 -3.48 -1.57
C SER A 118 -3.09 -3.80 -1.67
N GLY A 119 -3.88 -2.97 -2.37
CA GLY A 119 -5.32 -3.21 -2.52
C GLY A 119 -5.65 -4.63 -3.00
N ASP A 120 -4.83 -5.17 -3.87
CA ASP A 120 -4.94 -6.53 -4.41
C ASP A 120 -3.95 -7.55 -3.82
N VAL A 121 -3.18 -7.18 -2.78
CA VAL A 121 -2.13 -8.06 -2.21
C VAL A 121 -2.40 -8.37 -0.75
N THR A 122 -2.34 -9.64 -0.39
CA THR A 122 -2.64 -10.15 0.96
C THR A 122 -1.65 -11.25 1.36
N ALA A 123 -1.52 -11.52 2.65
CA ALA A 123 -0.78 -12.67 3.17
C ALA A 123 -1.56 -14.01 3.02
N GLY A 124 -2.74 -13.98 2.44
CA GLY A 124 -3.73 -15.05 2.51
C GLY A 124 -3.29 -16.42 2.03
N LYS A 125 -2.43 -16.53 1.01
CA LYS A 125 -1.88 -17.83 0.56
C LYS A 125 -1.10 -18.53 1.67
N TYR A 126 -0.44 -17.79 2.53
CA TYR A 126 0.49 -18.29 3.57
C TYR A 126 -0.05 -18.12 4.98
N ASN A 127 -1.36 -17.86 5.10
CA ASN A 127 -2.00 -17.58 6.37
C ASN A 127 -3.35 -18.32 6.50
N THR A 128 -3.45 -19.21 7.49
CA THR A 128 -4.68 -19.90 7.88
C THR A 128 -5.41 -19.18 9.01
N GLY A 129 -4.79 -18.14 9.59
CA GLY A 129 -5.29 -17.39 10.73
C GLY A 129 -4.88 -17.98 12.08
N THR A 130 -3.85 -18.83 12.12
CA THR A 130 -3.29 -19.38 13.35
C THR A 130 -2.22 -18.47 13.98
N ASN A 131 -1.91 -18.69 15.24
CA ASN A 131 -0.80 -18.00 15.92
C ASN A 131 0.56 -18.38 15.30
N GLU A 132 0.70 -19.61 14.83
CA GLU A 132 1.90 -20.15 14.20
C GLU A 132 2.16 -19.43 12.88
N ASP A 133 1.15 -19.27 12.03
CA ASP A 133 1.27 -18.51 10.78
C ASP A 133 1.63 -17.05 11.04
N ARG A 134 0.97 -16.42 12.04
CA ARG A 134 1.32 -15.04 12.41
C ARG A 134 2.77 -14.91 12.84
N LYS A 135 3.30 -15.86 13.64
CA LYS A 135 4.71 -15.90 14.05
C LYS A 135 5.64 -16.05 12.83
N ALA A 136 5.28 -16.93 11.89
CA ALA A 136 6.04 -17.12 10.65
C ALA A 136 6.06 -15.86 9.80
N LEU A 137 4.92 -15.16 9.63
CA LEU A 137 4.85 -13.88 8.92
C LEU A 137 5.70 -12.81 9.61
N VAL A 138 5.66 -12.74 10.96
CA VAL A 138 6.53 -11.83 11.74
C VAL A 138 8.01 -12.11 11.46
N GLN A 139 8.41 -13.39 11.51
CA GLN A 139 9.81 -13.77 11.29
C GLN A 139 10.27 -13.38 9.90
N ARG A 140 9.51 -13.74 8.86
CA ARG A 140 9.86 -13.46 7.45
C ARG A 140 10.00 -11.96 7.17
N LEU A 141 9.06 -11.15 7.70
CA LEU A 141 9.11 -9.71 7.52
C LEU A 141 10.27 -9.07 8.29
N TYR A 142 10.51 -9.53 9.52
CA TYR A 142 11.65 -9.11 10.34
C TYR A 142 12.98 -9.41 9.63
N ASP A 143 13.16 -10.63 9.11
CA ASP A 143 14.36 -11.03 8.37
C ASP A 143 14.57 -10.16 7.13
N GLY A 144 13.49 -9.85 6.40
CA GLY A 144 13.51 -8.90 5.30
C GLY A 144 13.96 -7.50 5.72
N MET A 145 13.50 -7.00 6.89
CA MET A 145 13.93 -5.70 7.42
C MET A 145 15.42 -5.71 7.80
N VAL A 146 15.92 -6.82 8.38
CA VAL A 146 17.34 -6.98 8.73
C VAL A 146 18.18 -6.99 7.47
N THR A 147 17.85 -7.84 6.50
CA THR A 147 18.60 -7.97 5.24
C THR A 147 18.58 -6.66 4.43
N ALA A 148 17.43 -5.98 4.35
CA ALA A 148 17.36 -4.68 3.67
C ALA A 148 18.22 -3.62 4.38
N TRP A 149 18.32 -3.67 5.70
CA TRP A 149 19.20 -2.80 6.47
C TRP A 149 20.67 -3.10 6.21
N GLU A 150 21.08 -4.37 6.20
CA GLU A 150 22.44 -4.81 5.92
C GLU A 150 22.90 -4.46 4.50
N ASN A 151 21.97 -4.48 3.53
CA ASN A 151 22.19 -4.07 2.14
C ASN A 151 22.13 -2.55 1.93
N THR A 152 22.13 -1.74 2.99
CA THR A 152 22.01 -0.29 2.87
C THR A 152 23.25 0.36 2.26
N GLU A 153 23.09 1.01 1.13
CA GLU A 153 24.06 1.93 0.55
C GLU A 153 23.76 3.36 0.96
N ARG A 154 24.76 4.05 1.49
CA ARG A 154 24.60 5.44 1.94
C ARG A 154 25.08 6.43 0.89
N VAL A 155 24.34 7.51 0.71
CA VAL A 155 24.68 8.64 -0.17
C VAL A 155 24.42 9.96 0.53
N PRO A 156 25.16 11.05 0.20
CA PRO A 156 24.83 12.38 0.69
C PRO A 156 23.39 12.79 0.35
N LEU A 157 22.75 13.54 1.24
CA LEU A 157 21.46 14.19 0.98
C LEU A 157 21.71 15.63 0.55
N ASP A 158 21.79 15.87 -0.76
CA ASP A 158 22.14 17.18 -1.33
C ASP A 158 20.91 18.04 -1.61
N SER A 159 19.76 17.42 -1.84
CA SER A 159 18.52 18.13 -2.16
C SER A 159 17.28 17.46 -1.57
N THR A 160 16.29 18.28 -1.26
CA THR A 160 14.97 17.81 -0.82
C THR A 160 13.92 18.68 -1.48
N ASN A 161 13.05 18.07 -2.28
CA ASN A 161 11.95 18.74 -2.95
C ASN A 161 10.63 18.05 -2.63
N PHE A 162 9.61 18.83 -2.38
CA PHE A 162 8.25 18.33 -2.28
C PHE A 162 7.51 18.66 -3.58
N ARG A 163 6.93 17.64 -4.19
CA ARG A 163 6.09 17.77 -5.39
C ARG A 163 4.70 17.26 -5.07
N ASN A 164 3.70 17.88 -5.64
CA ASN A 164 2.33 17.44 -5.55
C ASN A 164 1.62 17.64 -6.87
N THR A 165 0.70 16.76 -7.18
CA THR A 165 -0.20 16.92 -8.33
C THR A 165 -1.60 16.49 -7.96
N SER A 166 -2.58 17.18 -8.51
CA SER A 166 -3.98 16.83 -8.35
C SER A 166 -4.35 15.62 -9.19
N LEU A 167 -5.03 14.66 -8.56
CA LEU A 167 -5.59 13.46 -9.16
C LEU A 167 -7.12 13.50 -9.06
N LYS A 168 -7.80 13.52 -10.20
CA LYS A 168 -9.27 13.40 -10.27
C LYS A 168 -9.64 12.00 -10.70
N LEU A 169 -10.23 11.24 -9.79
CA LEU A 169 -10.86 9.96 -10.09
C LEU A 169 -12.36 10.17 -10.24
N GLU A 170 -12.99 9.33 -11.05
CA GLU A 170 -14.43 9.32 -11.22
C GLU A 170 -15.06 8.23 -10.34
N MET A 171 -16.33 8.41 -9.95
CA MET A 171 -17.09 7.37 -9.27
C MET A 171 -17.40 6.23 -10.23
N HIS A 172 -17.35 5.01 -9.71
CA HIS A 172 -17.77 3.82 -10.44
C HIS A 172 -19.24 3.94 -10.85
N PRO A 173 -19.62 3.58 -12.08
CA PRO A 173 -20.99 3.75 -12.59
C PRO A 173 -22.02 2.73 -12.04
N SER A 174 -21.61 1.88 -11.10
CA SER A 174 -22.48 0.86 -10.50
C SER A 174 -23.58 1.48 -9.65
N GLU A 175 -24.78 0.93 -9.74
CA GLU A 175 -25.92 1.30 -8.86
C GLU A 175 -25.59 1.17 -7.37
N ARG A 176 -24.67 0.28 -7.01
CA ARG A 176 -24.21 0.05 -5.62
C ARG A 176 -23.62 1.31 -4.99
N VAL A 177 -22.98 2.17 -5.78
CA VAL A 177 -22.38 3.44 -5.32
C VAL A 177 -23.23 4.65 -5.75
N ASP A 178 -24.46 4.44 -6.22
CA ASP A 178 -25.41 5.51 -6.49
C ASP A 178 -25.68 6.31 -5.22
N ARG A 179 -25.70 7.64 -5.34
CA ARG A 179 -25.85 8.56 -4.22
C ARG A 179 -27.12 8.34 -3.42
N ASN A 180 -28.27 8.16 -4.11
CA ASN A 180 -29.56 8.00 -3.44
C ASN A 180 -29.60 6.67 -2.69
N ARG A 181 -29.05 5.60 -3.29
CA ARG A 181 -28.93 4.30 -2.63
C ARG A 181 -28.06 4.38 -1.37
N LEU A 182 -26.90 5.03 -1.45
CA LEU A 182 -26.02 5.22 -0.29
C LEU A 182 -26.72 6.05 0.80
N MET A 183 -27.48 7.10 0.43
CA MET A 183 -28.27 7.90 1.37
C MET A 183 -29.33 7.06 2.07
N ASN A 184 -30.04 6.21 1.33
CA ASN A 184 -31.05 5.31 1.91
C ASN A 184 -30.40 4.35 2.92
N VAL A 185 -29.27 3.73 2.60
CA VAL A 185 -28.54 2.84 3.52
C VAL A 185 -28.07 3.60 4.77
N LEU A 186 -27.58 4.83 4.62
CA LEU A 186 -27.12 5.65 5.75
C LEU A 186 -28.27 5.99 6.71
N GLN A 187 -29.46 6.26 6.18
CA GLN A 187 -30.66 6.64 6.97
C GLN A 187 -31.41 5.44 7.57
N ASP A 188 -31.19 4.25 7.04
CA ASP A 188 -31.79 3.02 7.53
C ASP A 188 -31.22 2.64 8.90
N GLN A 189 -32.06 2.73 9.95
CA GLN A 189 -31.66 2.42 11.33
C GLN A 189 -31.46 0.90 11.57
N ASP A 190 -32.09 0.06 10.74
CA ASP A 190 -32.01 -1.40 10.81
C ASP A 190 -30.80 -1.95 10.01
N ALA A 191 -30.17 -1.12 9.17
CA ALA A 191 -28.95 -1.49 8.45
C ALA A 191 -27.77 -1.70 9.41
N LYS A 192 -26.92 -2.69 9.08
CA LYS A 192 -25.70 -2.95 9.85
C LYS A 192 -24.81 -1.70 9.92
N THR A 193 -24.23 -1.46 11.08
CA THR A 193 -23.32 -0.31 11.30
C THR A 193 -22.22 -0.23 10.25
N GLU A 194 -21.64 -1.36 9.87
CA GLU A 194 -20.62 -1.43 8.80
C GLU A 194 -21.16 -0.92 7.46
N SER A 195 -22.36 -1.34 7.05
CA SER A 195 -23.00 -0.89 5.81
C SER A 195 -23.25 0.63 5.83
N ARG A 196 -23.68 1.17 6.96
CA ARG A 196 -23.89 2.61 7.14
C ARG A 196 -22.59 3.42 7.10
N ILE A 197 -21.51 2.87 7.68
CA ILE A 197 -20.15 3.47 7.60
C ILE A 197 -19.70 3.51 6.14
N LEU A 198 -19.82 2.41 5.40
CA LEU A 198 -19.45 2.34 3.98
C LEU A 198 -20.29 3.34 3.14
N ALA A 199 -21.58 3.44 3.41
CA ALA A 199 -22.45 4.40 2.74
C ALA A 199 -22.01 5.85 3.01
N ALA A 200 -21.68 6.18 4.26
CA ALA A 200 -21.16 7.50 4.63
C ALA A 200 -19.85 7.84 3.91
N MET A 201 -18.93 6.88 3.80
CA MET A 201 -17.66 7.05 3.10
C MET A 201 -17.86 7.25 1.60
N GLY A 202 -18.77 6.49 0.96
CA GLY A 202 -19.14 6.68 -0.43
C GLY A 202 -19.78 8.06 -0.68
N LEU A 203 -20.67 8.51 0.20
CA LEU A 203 -21.27 9.85 0.12
C LEU A 203 -20.23 10.97 0.27
N ALA A 204 -19.27 10.82 1.18
CA ALA A 204 -18.16 11.77 1.32
C ALA A 204 -17.29 11.84 0.05
N THR A 205 -17.12 10.72 -0.65
CA THR A 205 -16.43 10.69 -1.94
C THR A 205 -17.23 11.44 -3.01
N HIS A 206 -18.55 11.23 -3.09
CA HIS A 206 -19.44 12.01 -3.98
C HIS A 206 -19.35 13.51 -3.70
N GLU A 207 -19.46 13.91 -2.44
CA GLU A 207 -19.38 15.32 -2.04
C GLU A 207 -18.03 15.94 -2.45
N ARG A 208 -16.93 15.22 -2.26
CA ARG A 208 -15.60 15.67 -2.68
C ARG A 208 -15.54 15.93 -4.18
N LEU A 209 -16.11 15.03 -4.99
CA LEU A 209 -16.15 15.18 -6.45
C LEU A 209 -17.03 16.35 -6.88
N GLU A 210 -18.21 16.51 -6.30
CA GLU A 210 -19.13 17.64 -6.58
C GLU A 210 -18.51 18.99 -6.24
N GLN A 211 -17.76 19.07 -5.15
CA GLN A 211 -17.01 20.25 -4.75
C GLN A 211 -15.71 20.46 -5.56
N ASN A 212 -15.47 19.61 -6.57
CA ASN A 212 -14.25 19.62 -7.38
C ASN A 212 -12.96 19.64 -6.55
N ARG A 213 -12.94 18.91 -5.44
CA ARG A 213 -11.76 18.74 -4.59
C ARG A 213 -10.97 17.52 -5.06
N PRO A 214 -9.83 17.69 -5.75
CA PRO A 214 -9.02 16.57 -6.20
C PRO A 214 -8.38 15.84 -5.02
N ILE A 215 -7.91 14.64 -5.29
CA ILE A 215 -7.00 13.91 -4.41
C ILE A 215 -5.59 14.43 -4.68
N ASP A 216 -4.79 14.60 -3.64
CA ASP A 216 -3.37 14.90 -3.80
C ASP A 216 -2.57 13.61 -4.00
N LEU A 217 -1.64 13.64 -4.97
CA LEU A 217 -0.61 12.62 -5.17
C LEU A 217 0.75 13.24 -4.88
N PRO A 218 1.19 13.23 -3.59
CA PRO A 218 2.44 13.87 -3.21
C PRO A 218 3.64 12.94 -3.41
N CYS A 219 4.78 13.57 -3.69
CA CYS A 219 6.08 12.93 -3.79
C CYS A 219 7.12 13.76 -3.03
N LEU A 220 7.80 13.13 -2.08
CA LEU A 220 9.01 13.66 -1.49
C LEU A 220 10.20 13.18 -2.32
N ASP A 221 10.82 14.11 -3.05
CA ASP A 221 11.98 13.87 -3.89
C ASP A 221 13.26 14.19 -3.10
N LEU A 222 14.06 13.18 -2.84
CA LEU A 222 15.29 13.24 -2.06
C LEU A 222 16.54 13.07 -2.95
N GLY A 223 16.40 13.31 -4.26
CA GLY A 223 17.44 13.05 -5.26
C GLY A 223 17.44 11.59 -5.70
N PRO A 224 18.30 10.71 -5.13
CA PRO A 224 18.38 9.30 -5.52
C PRO A 224 17.16 8.48 -5.07
N ALA A 225 16.43 8.94 -4.05
CA ALA A 225 15.22 8.28 -3.54
C ALA A 225 13.98 9.16 -3.70
N LYS A 226 12.83 8.53 -3.91
CA LYS A 226 11.52 9.18 -3.94
C LYS A 226 10.52 8.42 -3.06
N ILE A 227 9.72 9.16 -2.29
CA ILE A 227 8.59 8.61 -1.55
C ILE A 227 7.32 9.15 -2.20
N VAL A 228 6.50 8.25 -2.74
CA VAL A 228 5.20 8.57 -3.36
C VAL A 228 4.09 8.04 -2.47
N LEU A 229 3.13 8.91 -2.11
CA LEU A 229 1.94 8.50 -1.36
C LEU A 229 0.78 8.28 -2.33
N PHE A 230 0.33 7.04 -2.44
CA PHE A 230 -0.81 6.68 -3.26
C PHE A 230 -2.13 6.76 -2.47
N PRO A 231 -3.22 7.20 -3.11
CA PRO A 231 -4.52 7.30 -2.46
C PRO A 231 -5.14 5.93 -2.23
N GLY A 232 -5.98 5.83 -1.21
CA GLY A 232 -6.84 4.69 -0.95
C GLY A 232 -6.14 3.34 -0.99
N GLU A 233 -6.89 2.33 -1.41
CA GLU A 233 -6.39 0.97 -1.60
C GLU A 233 -5.91 0.75 -3.05
N SER A 234 -4.93 1.56 -3.46
CA SER A 234 -4.27 1.41 -4.76
C SER A 234 -3.67 0.01 -4.93
N PHE A 235 -3.89 -0.60 -6.09
CA PHE A 235 -3.37 -1.93 -6.40
C PHE A 235 -1.84 -1.90 -6.61
N VAL A 236 -1.18 -3.03 -6.38
CA VAL A 236 0.30 -3.14 -6.48
C VAL A 236 0.83 -2.75 -7.85
N GLY A 237 0.00 -2.88 -8.88
CA GLY A 237 0.34 -2.44 -10.23
C GLY A 237 0.79 -0.98 -10.32
N TYR A 238 0.25 -0.09 -9.49
CA TYR A 238 0.65 1.32 -9.44
C TYR A 238 2.02 1.52 -8.80
N GLN A 239 2.35 0.74 -7.78
CA GLN A 239 3.70 0.74 -7.19
C GLN A 239 4.75 0.31 -8.21
N LEU A 240 4.49 -0.81 -8.91
CA LEU A 240 5.37 -1.31 -9.96
C LEU A 240 5.51 -0.32 -11.11
N LEU A 241 4.40 0.34 -11.51
CA LEU A 241 4.40 1.39 -12.51
C LEU A 241 5.29 2.59 -12.11
N ALA A 242 5.20 3.04 -10.85
CA ALA A 242 6.05 4.14 -10.38
C ALA A 242 7.54 3.79 -10.42
N GLN A 243 7.88 2.56 -10.10
CA GLN A 243 9.26 2.04 -10.19
C GLN A 243 9.72 1.94 -11.65
N GLU A 244 8.88 1.44 -12.55
CA GLU A 244 9.15 1.36 -13.99
C GLU A 244 9.39 2.76 -14.61
N MET A 245 8.63 3.76 -14.18
CA MET A 245 8.75 5.13 -14.67
C MET A 245 9.98 5.89 -14.14
N ALA A 246 10.60 5.38 -13.07
CA ALA A 246 11.81 5.97 -12.47
C ALA A 246 12.87 4.88 -12.20
N PRO A 247 13.39 4.18 -13.24
CA PRO A 247 14.19 2.96 -13.09
C PRO A 247 15.57 3.19 -12.45
N HIS A 248 16.05 4.43 -12.46
CA HIS A 248 17.34 4.81 -11.87
C HIS A 248 17.20 5.41 -10.47
N GLN A 249 16.03 5.32 -9.86
CA GLN A 249 15.74 5.90 -8.55
C GLN A 249 15.20 4.86 -7.59
N PHE A 250 15.49 5.05 -6.32
CA PHE A 250 14.94 4.23 -5.25
C PHE A 250 13.55 4.71 -4.89
N VAL A 251 12.52 4.17 -5.58
CA VAL A 251 11.13 4.58 -5.36
C VAL A 251 10.50 3.76 -4.24
N LEU A 252 10.03 4.44 -3.19
CA LEU A 252 9.16 3.91 -2.15
C LEU A 252 7.73 4.36 -2.42
N SER A 253 6.83 3.41 -2.64
CA SER A 253 5.40 3.67 -2.80
C SER A 253 4.70 3.32 -1.50
N ILE A 254 4.02 4.28 -0.88
CA ILE A 254 3.23 4.09 0.32
C ILE A 254 1.76 4.18 -0.10
N GLY A 255 0.98 3.15 0.18
CA GLY A 255 -0.46 3.14 -0.01
C GLY A 255 -1.19 3.88 1.11
N TYR A 256 -2.52 3.98 0.99
CA TYR A 256 -3.39 4.55 2.02
C TYR A 256 -3.05 6.02 2.37
N GLY A 257 -2.61 6.78 1.37
CA GLY A 257 -2.29 8.19 1.50
C GLY A 257 -3.54 9.06 1.65
N GLU A 258 -3.50 10.30 1.12
CA GLU A 258 -4.62 11.22 1.24
C GLU A 258 -5.89 10.67 0.58
N CYS A 259 -7.04 10.85 1.24
CA CYS A 259 -8.36 10.44 0.80
C CYS A 259 -8.50 8.91 0.68
N TRP A 260 -9.71 8.43 0.76
CA TRP A 260 -9.99 7.00 0.60
C TRP A 260 -11.11 6.77 -0.43
N PRO A 261 -10.78 6.63 -1.71
CA PRO A 261 -11.77 6.32 -2.76
C PRO A 261 -12.11 4.83 -2.85
N GLY A 262 -11.76 4.02 -1.83
CA GLY A 262 -11.87 2.57 -1.84
C GLY A 262 -10.75 1.90 -2.62
N TYR A 263 -11.03 0.72 -3.18
CA TYR A 263 -10.11 0.04 -4.08
C TYR A 263 -9.91 0.82 -5.37
N ILE A 264 -8.65 0.85 -5.83
CA ILE A 264 -8.29 1.45 -7.12
C ILE A 264 -7.59 0.37 -7.96
N PRO A 265 -8.36 -0.43 -8.73
CA PRO A 265 -7.80 -1.44 -9.62
C PRO A 265 -7.04 -0.82 -10.78
N THR A 266 -6.08 -1.57 -11.35
CA THR A 266 -5.50 -1.20 -12.65
C THR A 266 -6.45 -1.59 -13.79
N ALA A 267 -6.15 -1.15 -15.01
CA ALA A 267 -6.95 -1.48 -16.19
C ALA A 267 -7.12 -2.99 -16.39
N ARG A 268 -6.10 -3.78 -16.01
CA ARG A 268 -6.13 -5.24 -16.09
C ARG A 268 -7.20 -5.84 -15.19
N GLU A 269 -7.23 -5.46 -13.91
CA GLU A 269 -8.16 -6.04 -12.97
C GLU A 269 -9.61 -5.60 -13.26
N PHE A 270 -9.80 -4.39 -13.78
CA PHE A 270 -11.11 -3.99 -14.33
C PHE A 270 -11.53 -4.87 -15.52
N ALA A 271 -10.62 -5.14 -16.46
CA ALA A 271 -10.90 -6.00 -17.61
C ALA A 271 -11.20 -7.46 -17.20
N ASP A 272 -10.59 -7.93 -16.11
CA ASP A 272 -10.81 -9.25 -15.53
C ASP A 272 -12.06 -9.32 -14.64
N GLY A 273 -12.84 -8.24 -14.53
CA GLY A 273 -14.11 -8.20 -13.80
C GLY A 273 -13.95 -8.10 -12.29
N PHE A 274 -12.89 -7.42 -11.80
CA PHE A 274 -12.80 -7.14 -10.36
C PHE A 274 -14.04 -6.37 -9.90
N ASP A 275 -14.70 -6.90 -8.87
CA ASP A 275 -15.87 -6.31 -8.24
C ASP A 275 -15.82 -6.51 -6.72
N ASP A 276 -16.03 -5.43 -5.97
CA ASP A 276 -15.99 -5.43 -4.52
C ASP A 276 -16.89 -4.31 -3.96
N SER A 277 -17.44 -4.51 -2.77
CA SER A 277 -18.28 -3.51 -2.09
C SER A 277 -17.54 -2.19 -1.79
N TRP A 278 -16.22 -2.22 -1.79
CA TRP A 278 -15.34 -1.07 -1.55
C TRP A 278 -14.76 -0.49 -2.85
N LEU A 279 -15.23 -0.94 -4.00
CA LEU A 279 -14.84 -0.40 -5.30
C LEU A 279 -15.69 0.85 -5.63
N TRP A 280 -15.11 2.02 -5.44
CA TRP A 280 -15.77 3.29 -5.76
C TRP A 280 -15.11 4.01 -6.94
N ALA A 281 -13.85 3.72 -7.25
CA ALA A 281 -13.15 4.30 -8.39
C ALA A 281 -13.62 3.68 -9.72
N ALA A 282 -13.85 4.54 -10.72
CA ALA A 282 -14.25 4.11 -12.07
C ALA A 282 -13.12 3.49 -12.87
N PRO A 283 -13.41 2.66 -13.89
CA PRO A 283 -12.47 2.33 -14.95
C PRO A 283 -11.84 3.61 -15.56
N GLY A 284 -10.56 3.54 -15.96
CA GLY A 284 -9.79 4.71 -16.45
C GLY A 284 -8.92 5.36 -15.38
N SER A 285 -9.02 4.94 -14.11
CA SER A 285 -8.17 5.41 -13.01
C SER A 285 -6.67 5.26 -13.32
N GLU A 286 -6.26 4.18 -14.00
CA GLU A 286 -4.85 3.95 -14.35
C GLU A 286 -4.27 5.05 -15.24
N THR A 287 -4.99 5.49 -16.27
CA THR A 287 -4.54 6.57 -17.15
C THR A 287 -4.29 7.84 -16.35
N ARG A 288 -5.21 8.20 -15.45
CA ARG A 288 -5.11 9.41 -14.61
C ARG A 288 -3.94 9.32 -13.61
N ILE A 289 -3.74 8.16 -12.99
CA ILE A 289 -2.61 7.93 -12.07
C ILE A 289 -1.29 7.96 -12.84
N ARG A 290 -1.21 7.35 -14.02
CA ARG A 290 -0.02 7.39 -14.87
C ARG A 290 0.36 8.81 -15.27
N GLU A 291 -0.60 9.63 -15.64
CA GLU A 291 -0.37 11.05 -15.97
C GLU A 291 0.08 11.85 -14.75
N ALA A 292 -0.48 11.57 -13.59
CA ALA A 292 -0.08 12.20 -12.33
C ALA A 292 1.34 11.80 -11.92
N LEU A 293 1.69 10.51 -12.05
CA LEU A 293 3.04 10.00 -11.80
C LEU A 293 4.08 10.66 -12.70
N LYS A 294 3.80 10.84 -13.99
CA LYS A 294 4.69 11.57 -14.91
C LYS A 294 5.06 12.94 -14.37
N LYS A 295 4.07 13.69 -13.86
CA LYS A 295 4.27 15.05 -13.35
C LYS A 295 5.16 15.13 -12.11
N ILE A 296 5.10 14.10 -11.23
CA ILE A 296 5.83 14.11 -9.96
C ILE A 296 7.16 13.36 -10.02
N LEU A 297 7.30 12.37 -10.92
CA LEU A 297 8.51 11.57 -11.04
C LEU A 297 9.51 12.15 -12.05
N GLU A 298 9.02 12.73 -13.17
CA GLU A 298 9.89 13.38 -14.15
C GLU A 298 10.48 14.65 -13.54
N ALA A 299 11.78 14.62 -13.29
CA ALA A 299 12.51 15.81 -12.90
C ALA A 299 12.51 16.78 -14.09
N LYS A 300 11.85 17.92 -13.98
CA LYS A 300 12.36 19.08 -14.70
C LYS A 300 13.66 19.45 -14.00
N THR A 301 14.79 19.05 -14.57
CA THR A 301 16.07 19.67 -14.22
C THR A 301 15.90 21.18 -14.41
N PRO A 302 16.26 21.99 -13.43
CA PRO A 302 16.18 23.44 -13.55
C PRO A 302 17.03 23.96 -14.70
#